data_0d130da8c999c4dc6b88977a0de21447
#
_entry.id   0d130da8c999c4dc6b88977a0de21447
#
_cell.length_a   1.000
_cell.length_b   1.000
_cell.length_c   1.000
_cell.angle_alpha   90.00
_cell.angle_beta   90.00
_cell.angle_gamma   90.00
#
_symmetry.space_group_name_H-M   'P 1'
#
loop_
_entity.id
_entity.type
_entity.pdbx_description
1 polymer ?
#
loop_
_entity_poly.entity_id
_entity_poly.type
_entity_poly.pdbx_seq_one_letter_code
_entity_poly.pdbx_strand_id
1 'polypeptide(L)'
;MATIETPELAIRLARAIASDISLYNEEKIADGIKNDRLFESIEAELAEGRELYLSRVAPGLAAISNYFDRAVVDVILRAKGHLKSKLW
;
A
#
# COMPACT_ATOMS: atom_id res chain seq x y z
N MET A 1 -1.86 -23.10 -7.58
CA MET A 1 -1.33 -21.83 -8.05
C MET A 1 0.01 -21.55 -7.41
N ALA A 2 0.94 -21.07 -8.18
CA ALA A 2 2.28 -20.83 -7.66
C ALA A 2 2.29 -19.66 -6.68
N THR A 3 2.97 -19.86 -5.56
CA THR A 3 3.16 -18.82 -4.57
C THR A 3 4.41 -18.02 -4.92
N ILE A 4 4.37 -16.74 -4.67
CA ILE A 4 5.54 -15.88 -4.90
C ILE A 4 6.57 -16.16 -3.82
N GLU A 5 7.77 -16.54 -4.24
CA GLU A 5 8.83 -16.91 -3.30
C GLU A 5 10.07 -16.02 -3.39
N THR A 6 10.13 -15.13 -4.36
CA THR A 6 11.27 -14.24 -4.51
C THR A 6 10.95 -12.85 -4.03
N PRO A 7 11.91 -12.17 -3.38
CA PRO A 7 11.69 -10.80 -2.91
C PRO A 7 11.29 -9.83 -4.02
N GLU A 8 11.90 -9.95 -5.18
CA GLU A 8 11.61 -9.04 -6.30
C GLU A 8 10.15 -9.11 -6.72
N LEU A 9 9.61 -10.32 -6.84
CA LEU A 9 8.21 -10.49 -7.23
C LEU A 9 7.28 -10.05 -6.10
N ALA A 10 7.66 -10.30 -4.86
CA ALA A 10 6.87 -9.86 -3.71
C ALA A 10 6.81 -8.33 -3.65
N ILE A 11 7.93 -7.67 -3.85
CA ILE A 11 7.98 -6.21 -3.87
C ILE A 11 7.12 -5.67 -5.01
N ARG A 12 7.22 -6.27 -6.17
CA ARG A 12 6.43 -5.85 -7.33
C ARG A 12 4.93 -5.99 -7.07
N LEU A 13 4.53 -7.10 -6.47
CA LEU A 13 3.13 -7.31 -6.12
C LEU A 13 2.65 -6.28 -5.10
N ALA A 14 3.46 -6.05 -4.06
CA ALA A 14 3.12 -5.08 -3.03
C ALA A 14 2.93 -3.69 -3.62
N ARG A 15 3.82 -3.28 -4.52
CA ARG A 15 3.72 -1.97 -5.15
C ARG A 15 2.50 -1.87 -6.07
N ALA A 16 2.18 -2.96 -6.78
CA ALA A 16 1.00 -2.97 -7.64
C ALA A 16 -0.28 -2.81 -6.81
N ILE A 17 -0.37 -3.52 -5.69
CA ILE A 17 -1.53 -3.40 -4.82
C ILE A 17 -1.63 -1.99 -4.24
N ALA A 18 -0.52 -1.46 -3.75
CA ALA A 18 -0.50 -0.10 -3.19
C ALA A 18 -0.87 0.94 -4.25
N SER A 19 -0.39 0.76 -5.48
CA SER A 19 -0.72 1.67 -6.58
C SER A 19 -2.21 1.64 -6.90
N ASP A 20 -2.81 0.45 -6.89
CA ASP A 20 -4.24 0.32 -7.14
C ASP A 20 -5.04 1.01 -6.04
N ILE A 21 -4.65 0.82 -4.78
CA ILE A 21 -5.31 1.49 -3.67
C ILE A 21 -5.22 3.00 -3.85
N SER A 22 -4.06 3.49 -4.18
CA SER A 22 -3.86 4.92 -4.39
C SER A 22 -4.73 5.45 -5.53
N LEU A 23 -4.74 4.72 -6.64
CA LEU A 23 -5.46 5.15 -7.84
C LEU A 23 -6.98 5.16 -7.65
N TYR A 24 -7.51 4.09 -7.06
CA TYR A 24 -8.96 3.95 -6.94
C TYR A 24 -9.55 4.68 -5.74
N ASN A 25 -8.71 5.24 -4.87
CA ASN A 25 -9.19 5.91 -3.67
C ASN A 25 -8.63 7.32 -3.53
N GLU A 26 -8.35 7.97 -4.65
CA GLU A 26 -7.76 9.31 -4.64
C GLU A 26 -8.52 10.31 -3.80
N GLU A 27 -9.86 10.31 -3.91
CA GLU A 27 -10.68 11.24 -3.15
C GLU A 27 -10.61 10.96 -1.65
N LYS A 28 -10.71 9.69 -1.28
CA LYS A 28 -10.61 9.29 0.13
C LYS A 28 -9.26 9.68 0.72
N ILE A 29 -8.23 9.49 -0.08
CA ILE A 29 -6.87 9.79 0.36
C ILE A 29 -6.71 11.29 0.52
N ALA A 30 -7.18 12.07 -0.44
CA ALA A 30 -7.11 13.52 -0.37
C ALA A 30 -7.87 14.04 0.85
N ASP A 31 -9.07 13.52 1.09
CA ASP A 31 -9.86 13.88 2.26
C ASP A 31 -9.16 13.47 3.55
N GLY A 32 -8.56 12.29 3.54
CA GLY A 32 -7.83 11.80 4.70
C GLY A 32 -6.66 12.69 5.08
N ILE A 33 -5.92 13.16 4.09
CA ILE A 33 -4.81 14.08 4.32
C ILE A 33 -5.32 15.41 4.83
N LYS A 34 -6.37 15.91 4.20
CA LYS A 34 -6.95 17.19 4.56
C LYS A 34 -7.45 17.19 6.00
N ASN A 35 -7.98 16.07 6.46
CA ASN A 35 -8.54 15.95 7.80
C ASN A 35 -7.63 15.22 8.78
N ASP A 36 -6.37 14.98 8.37
CA ASP A 36 -5.38 14.30 9.19
C ASP A 36 -5.82 12.90 9.60
N ARG A 37 -6.48 12.20 8.69
CA ARG A 37 -7.00 10.84 8.90
C ARG A 37 -6.69 9.90 7.76
N LEU A 38 -5.52 10.04 7.17
CA LEU A 38 -5.19 9.28 5.96
C LEU A 38 -5.39 7.78 6.12
N PHE A 39 -4.77 7.19 7.13
CA PHE A 39 -4.82 5.74 7.29
C PHE A 39 -6.20 5.25 7.71
N GLU A 40 -6.93 6.05 8.48
CA GLU A 40 -8.30 5.70 8.84
C GLU A 40 -9.20 5.68 7.63
N SER A 41 -9.01 6.63 6.72
CA SER A 41 -9.89 6.75 5.56
C SER A 41 -9.73 5.61 4.56
N ILE A 42 -8.59 4.91 4.57
CA ILE A 42 -8.34 3.79 3.66
C ILE A 42 -8.04 2.49 4.41
N GLU A 43 -8.42 2.41 5.68
CA GLU A 43 -8.14 1.25 6.50
C GLU A 43 -8.68 -0.06 5.90
N ALA A 44 -9.91 -0.03 5.43
CA ALA A 44 -10.51 -1.23 4.82
C ALA A 44 -9.76 -1.65 3.57
N GLU A 45 -9.40 -0.68 2.74
CA GLU A 45 -8.66 -0.94 1.51
C GLU A 45 -7.28 -1.51 1.80
N LEU A 46 -6.63 -1.00 2.83
CA LEU A 46 -5.32 -1.50 3.22
C LEU A 46 -5.43 -2.92 3.75
N ALA A 47 -6.47 -3.22 4.52
CA ALA A 47 -6.68 -4.57 5.04
C ALA A 47 -6.92 -5.56 3.91
N GLU A 48 -7.73 -5.20 2.95
CA GLU A 48 -7.99 -6.05 1.78
C GLU A 48 -6.72 -6.26 0.97
N GLY A 49 -5.96 -5.20 0.75
CA GLY A 49 -4.70 -5.29 0.03
C GLY A 49 -3.71 -6.20 0.73
N ARG A 50 -3.62 -6.10 2.03
CA ARG A 50 -2.74 -6.95 2.82
C ARG A 50 -3.15 -8.42 2.71
N GLU A 51 -4.43 -8.69 2.78
CA GLU A 51 -4.92 -10.06 2.63
C GLU A 51 -4.56 -10.62 1.26
N LEU A 52 -4.76 -9.84 0.22
CA LEU A 52 -4.40 -10.26 -1.12
C LEU A 52 -2.91 -10.56 -1.22
N TYR A 53 -2.09 -9.66 -0.68
CA TYR A 53 -0.64 -9.84 -0.68
C TYR A 53 -0.25 -11.14 0.05
N LEU A 54 -0.78 -11.34 1.24
CA LEU A 54 -0.46 -12.51 2.04
C LEU A 54 -0.95 -13.81 1.41
N SER A 55 -2.02 -13.74 0.62
CA SER A 55 -2.54 -14.92 -0.04
C SER A 55 -1.66 -15.37 -1.22
N ARG A 56 -0.82 -14.48 -1.72
CA ARG A 56 0.00 -14.76 -2.90
C ARG A 56 1.48 -14.93 -2.61
N VAL A 57 1.94 -14.47 -1.48
CA VAL A 57 3.36 -14.52 -1.12
C VAL A 57 3.60 -15.69 -0.16
N ALA A 58 4.72 -16.39 -0.34
CA ALA A 58 5.07 -17.52 0.52
C ALA A 58 5.07 -17.06 1.99
N PRO A 59 4.46 -17.86 2.90
CA PRO A 59 4.37 -17.45 4.31
C PRO A 59 5.71 -17.13 4.95
N GLY A 60 6.75 -17.87 4.62
CA GLY A 60 8.08 -17.61 5.17
C GLY A 60 8.61 -16.25 4.74
N LEU A 61 8.43 -15.91 3.47
CA LEU A 61 8.87 -14.62 2.95
C LEU A 61 8.05 -13.50 3.55
N ALA A 62 6.74 -13.67 3.63
CA ALA A 62 5.86 -12.66 4.19
C ALA A 62 6.18 -12.38 5.65
N ALA A 63 6.56 -13.43 6.40
CA ALA A 63 6.84 -13.30 7.82
C ALA A 63 8.12 -12.52 8.12
N ILE A 64 9.12 -12.62 7.23
CA ILE A 64 10.42 -11.99 7.46
C ILE A 64 10.60 -10.67 6.73
N SER A 65 9.57 -10.21 6.02
CA SER A 65 9.68 -9.00 5.22
C SER A 65 8.52 -8.06 5.51
N ASN A 66 8.75 -6.79 5.22
CA ASN A 66 7.71 -5.77 5.37
C ASN A 66 7.47 -5.07 4.04
N TYR A 67 7.57 -5.81 2.95
CA TYR A 67 7.46 -5.24 1.61
C TYR A 67 6.12 -4.55 1.36
N PHE A 68 5.03 -5.12 1.86
CA PHE A 68 3.72 -4.51 1.66
C PHE A 68 3.64 -3.16 2.38
N ASP A 69 4.07 -3.12 3.64
CA ASP A 69 4.04 -1.88 4.42
C ASP A 69 4.92 -0.81 3.79
N ARG A 70 6.10 -1.20 3.31
CA ARG A 70 7.01 -0.26 2.66
C ARG A 70 6.44 0.25 1.35
N ALA A 71 5.75 -0.62 0.61
CA ALA A 71 5.11 -0.20 -0.64
C ALA A 71 3.99 0.79 -0.37
N VAL A 72 3.21 0.59 0.68
CA VAL A 72 2.16 1.52 1.07
C VAL A 72 2.75 2.89 1.36
N VAL A 73 3.82 2.91 2.15
CA VAL A 73 4.50 4.17 2.47
C VAL A 73 5.04 4.82 1.21
N ASP A 74 5.77 4.06 0.40
CA ASP A 74 6.41 4.62 -0.80
C ASP A 74 5.40 5.12 -1.83
N VAL A 75 4.38 4.31 -2.11
CA VAL A 75 3.45 4.64 -3.18
C VAL A 75 2.41 5.66 -2.73
N ILE A 76 1.81 5.44 -1.58
CA ILE A 76 0.73 6.30 -1.12
C ILE A 76 1.27 7.61 -0.53
N LEU A 77 2.23 7.55 0.36
CA LEU A 77 2.75 8.76 0.97
C LEU A 77 3.58 9.59 0.01
N ARG A 78 4.30 8.93 -0.89
CA ARG A 78 5.08 9.67 -1.89
C ARG A 78 4.16 10.39 -2.86
N ALA A 79 3.08 9.75 -3.28
CA ALA A 79 2.09 10.40 -4.13
C ALA A 79 1.48 11.60 -3.43
N LYS A 80 1.42 11.56 -2.11
CA LYS A 80 0.88 12.64 -1.30
C LYS A 80 1.86 13.77 -1.07
N GLY A 81 3.12 13.54 -1.36
CA GLY A 81 4.12 14.57 -1.25
C GLY A 81 3.73 15.82 -2.01
N HIS A 82 3.08 15.63 -3.15
CA HIS A 82 2.58 16.75 -3.94
C HIS A 82 1.55 17.59 -3.21
N LEU A 83 0.60 16.91 -2.57
CA LEU A 83 -0.45 17.61 -1.84
C LEU A 83 0.10 18.29 -0.61
N LYS A 84 1.01 17.62 0.07
CA LYS A 84 1.62 18.18 1.27
C LYS A 84 2.48 19.39 0.99
N SER A 85 3.19 19.37 -0.12
CA SER A 85 4.10 20.47 -0.43
C SER A 85 3.39 21.82 -0.54
N LYS A 86 2.08 21.79 -0.77
CA LYS A 86 1.30 23.01 -0.82
C LYS A 86 0.94 23.54 0.55
N LEU A 87 1.01 22.68 1.55
CA LEU A 87 0.66 23.06 2.92
C LEU A 87 1.86 23.53 3.70
N TRP A 88 3.02 23.17 3.24
CA TRP A 88 4.27 23.53 3.88
C TRP A 88 4.90 24.74 3.21
#